data_d2488cae0294fab40e2a08c6a3adc186
#
_entry.id   d2488cae0294fab40e2a08c6a3adc186
#
_cell.length_a   1.000
_cell.length_b   1.000
_cell.length_c   1.000
_cell.angle_alpha   90.00
_cell.angle_beta   90.00
_cell.angle_gamma   90.00
#
_symmetry.space_group_name_H-M   'P 1'
#
loop_
_entity.id
_entity.type
_entity.pdbx_description
1 polymer ?
#
loop_
_entity_poly.entity_id
_entity_poly.type
_entity_poly.pdbx_seq_one_letter_code
_entity_poly.pdbx_strand_id
1 'polypeptide(L)'
;MIVSNVTITPEEVRAFFFSIPVDERPIFGAELEIAQLVVEPEVTDKAKQDAVNRLKVIRVDIVDNGSSFATKAVLYSKDGTRTKGGLIEGVRKDSPMAKEFKDRAFSLQEGEVSEPFETEFGFHLLKVDKIRGQQVDVRHIIIFPEVSQTIVKAARKKIDTIRQSIIDKKITFSEAARLYSDDFETRNNGGILV
;
A
#
# COMPACT_ATOMS: atom_id res chain seq x y z
N MET A 1 5.78 45.44 -38.82
CA MET A 1 5.84 44.83 -37.48
C MET A 1 7.30 44.88 -37.04
N ILE A 2 7.69 45.86 -36.22
CA ILE A 2 9.07 46.05 -35.75
C ILE A 2 9.19 45.24 -34.48
N VAL A 3 9.71 44.05 -34.56
CA VAL A 3 10.19 43.33 -33.37
C VAL A 3 11.61 43.85 -33.15
N SER A 4 11.71 44.91 -32.35
CA SER A 4 13.00 45.38 -31.85
C SER A 4 13.56 44.28 -30.93
N ASN A 5 14.85 43.98 -31.04
CA ASN A 5 15.58 43.14 -30.10
C ASN A 5 15.55 43.81 -28.74
N VAL A 6 14.59 43.47 -27.90
CA VAL A 6 14.54 43.89 -26.51
C VAL A 6 15.43 42.93 -25.75
N THR A 7 16.60 43.37 -25.35
CA THR A 7 17.52 42.67 -24.46
C THR A 7 17.22 43.14 -23.05
N ILE A 8 16.65 42.29 -22.22
CA ILE A 8 16.37 42.58 -20.81
C ILE A 8 17.53 42.04 -19.98
N THR A 9 18.13 42.88 -19.16
CA THR A 9 19.20 42.47 -18.25
C THR A 9 18.65 41.92 -16.93
N PRO A 10 19.38 41.05 -16.23
CA PRO A 10 18.99 40.57 -14.90
C PRO A 10 18.74 41.71 -13.87
N GLU A 11 19.47 42.85 -14.00
CA GLU A 11 19.31 44.03 -13.19
C GLU A 11 17.97 44.73 -13.43
N GLU A 12 17.54 44.84 -14.69
CA GLU A 12 16.23 45.41 -15.06
C GLU A 12 15.09 44.51 -14.56
N VAL A 13 15.21 43.20 -14.64
CA VAL A 13 14.23 42.25 -14.07
C VAL A 13 14.12 42.43 -12.55
N ARG A 14 15.25 42.53 -11.85
CA ARG A 14 15.26 42.77 -10.41
C ARG A 14 14.62 44.12 -10.06
N ALA A 15 15.00 45.18 -10.75
CA ALA A 15 14.45 46.50 -10.51
C ALA A 15 12.94 46.55 -10.70
N PHE A 16 12.44 45.88 -11.75
CA PHE A 16 11.02 45.74 -11.99
C PHE A 16 10.32 44.95 -10.88
N PHE A 17 10.86 43.80 -10.47
CA PHE A 17 10.30 42.97 -9.41
C PHE A 17 10.20 43.75 -8.08
N PHE A 18 11.25 44.52 -7.73
CA PHE A 18 11.23 45.30 -6.50
C PHE A 18 10.39 46.58 -6.60
N SER A 19 10.02 47.04 -7.80
CA SER A 19 9.07 48.14 -7.99
C SER A 19 7.60 47.73 -7.75
N ILE A 20 7.29 46.44 -7.78
CA ILE A 20 5.96 45.92 -7.47
C ILE A 20 5.74 46.05 -5.94
N PRO A 21 4.60 46.61 -5.48
CA PRO A 21 4.22 46.60 -4.07
C PRO A 21 4.30 45.21 -3.45
N VAL A 22 4.69 45.08 -2.19
CA VAL A 22 4.97 43.78 -1.53
C VAL A 22 3.74 42.87 -1.53
N ASP A 23 2.56 43.43 -1.41
CA ASP A 23 1.26 42.78 -1.43
C ASP A 23 0.79 42.32 -2.83
N GLU A 24 1.38 42.92 -3.88
CA GLU A 24 1.08 42.57 -5.28
C GLU A 24 2.19 41.67 -5.91
N ARG A 25 3.29 41.42 -5.20
CA ARG A 25 4.36 40.57 -5.72
C ARG A 25 3.88 39.14 -5.90
N PRO A 26 4.23 38.49 -7.04
CA PRO A 26 3.91 37.09 -7.22
C PRO A 26 4.57 36.27 -6.12
N ILE A 27 3.75 35.49 -5.41
CA ILE A 27 4.22 34.52 -4.42
C ILE A 27 4.51 33.23 -5.21
N PHE A 28 5.78 32.90 -5.35
CA PHE A 28 6.19 31.60 -5.86
C PHE A 28 6.06 30.60 -4.70
N GLY A 29 5.23 29.56 -4.88
CA GLY A 29 5.20 28.45 -3.94
C GLY A 29 6.55 27.77 -3.88
N ALA A 30 6.96 27.30 -2.70
CA ALA A 30 8.14 26.44 -2.62
C ALA A 30 7.82 25.10 -3.29
N GLU A 31 8.60 24.73 -4.30
CA GLU A 31 8.59 23.36 -4.81
C GLU A 31 9.48 22.52 -3.90
N LEU A 32 8.91 21.41 -3.40
CA LEU A 32 9.63 20.47 -2.55
C LEU A 32 9.76 19.15 -3.30
N GLU A 33 10.99 18.73 -3.51
CA GLU A 33 11.30 17.37 -3.93
C GLU A 33 11.51 16.52 -2.68
N ILE A 34 10.71 15.48 -2.56
CA ILE A 34 10.73 14.56 -1.40
C ILE A 34 11.18 13.19 -1.89
N ALA A 35 12.10 12.59 -1.15
CA ALA A 35 12.51 11.21 -1.36
C ALA A 35 12.27 10.38 -0.09
N GLN A 36 11.88 9.12 -0.27
CA GLN A 36 11.70 8.17 0.83
C GLN A 36 12.60 6.95 0.69
N LEU A 37 12.92 6.36 1.82
CA LEU A 37 13.53 5.04 1.94
C LEU A 37 12.69 4.23 2.92
N VAL A 38 12.14 3.13 2.45
CA VAL A 38 11.27 2.25 3.23
C VAL A 38 12.05 1.01 3.64
N VAL A 39 11.95 0.62 4.91
CA VAL A 39 12.45 -0.68 5.42
C VAL A 39 11.27 -1.39 6.04
N GLU A 40 10.85 -2.48 5.43
CA GLU A 40 9.76 -3.31 5.92
C GLU A 40 10.27 -4.33 6.95
N PRO A 41 9.53 -4.54 8.04
CA PRO A 41 9.83 -5.64 8.97
C PRO A 41 9.62 -6.99 8.27
N GLU A 42 10.62 -7.87 8.28
CA GLU A 42 10.50 -9.21 7.68
C GLU A 42 9.47 -10.06 8.41
N VAL A 43 8.45 -10.50 7.68
CA VAL A 43 7.44 -11.42 8.19
C VAL A 43 8.04 -12.84 8.22
N THR A 44 8.07 -13.47 9.39
CA THR A 44 8.57 -14.85 9.52
C THR A 44 7.58 -15.88 8.95
N ASP A 45 8.11 -17.01 8.45
CA ASP A 45 7.27 -18.12 7.98
C ASP A 45 6.32 -18.62 9.08
N LYS A 46 6.77 -18.58 10.34
CA LYS A 46 5.90 -18.90 11.48
C LYS A 46 4.71 -17.96 11.58
N ALA A 47 4.92 -16.64 11.46
CA ALA A 47 3.82 -15.66 11.52
C ALA A 47 2.84 -15.85 10.35
N LYS A 48 3.34 -16.17 9.16
CA LYS A 48 2.51 -16.52 8.00
C LYS A 48 1.68 -17.77 8.28
N GLN A 49 2.31 -18.83 8.80
CA GLN A 49 1.63 -20.08 9.12
C GLN A 49 0.58 -19.89 10.22
N ASP A 50 0.86 -19.06 11.24
CA ASP A 50 -0.09 -18.75 12.31
C ASP A 50 -1.33 -18.01 11.74
N ALA A 51 -1.14 -17.09 10.79
CA ALA A 51 -2.25 -16.42 10.11
C ALA A 51 -3.11 -17.41 9.29
N VAL A 52 -2.47 -18.31 8.55
CA VAL A 52 -3.16 -19.39 7.80
C VAL A 52 -3.93 -20.30 8.76
N ASN A 53 -3.31 -20.73 9.86
CA ASN A 53 -3.95 -21.61 10.84
C ASN A 53 -5.17 -20.93 11.48
N ARG A 54 -5.09 -19.63 11.77
CA ARG A 54 -6.22 -18.86 12.28
C ARG A 54 -7.37 -18.80 11.29
N LEU A 55 -7.10 -18.62 9.99
CA LEU A 55 -8.13 -18.67 8.96
C LEU A 55 -8.73 -20.07 8.80
N LYS A 56 -7.93 -21.14 8.94
CA LYS A 56 -8.45 -22.53 8.92
C LYS A 56 -9.44 -22.78 10.07
N VAL A 57 -9.13 -22.29 11.28
CA VAL A 57 -10.06 -22.40 12.42
C VAL A 57 -11.36 -21.64 12.14
N ILE A 58 -11.27 -20.41 11.61
CA ILE A 58 -12.46 -19.63 11.24
C ILE A 58 -13.27 -20.35 10.16
N ARG A 59 -12.61 -20.97 9.20
CA ARG A 59 -13.27 -21.74 8.14
C ARG A 59 -14.04 -22.93 8.70
N VAL A 60 -13.43 -23.72 9.56
CA VAL A 60 -14.09 -24.84 10.28
C VAL A 60 -15.32 -24.35 11.01
N ASP A 61 -15.22 -23.24 11.73
CA ASP A 61 -16.37 -22.64 12.43
C ASP A 61 -17.52 -22.28 11.46
N ILE A 62 -17.20 -21.79 10.27
CA ILE A 62 -18.20 -21.38 9.29
C ILE A 62 -18.81 -22.62 8.60
N VAL A 63 -17.96 -23.52 8.10
CA VAL A 63 -18.36 -24.63 7.23
C VAL A 63 -18.98 -25.77 8.04
N ASP A 64 -18.33 -26.17 9.13
CA ASP A 64 -18.69 -27.36 9.90
C ASP A 64 -19.64 -27.02 11.08
N ASN A 65 -19.46 -25.84 11.70
CA ASN A 65 -20.24 -25.42 12.87
C ASN A 65 -21.36 -24.42 12.53
N GLY A 66 -21.55 -24.06 11.24
CA GLY A 66 -22.64 -23.20 10.80
C GLY A 66 -22.54 -21.73 11.26
N SER A 67 -21.35 -21.25 11.67
CA SER A 67 -21.17 -19.85 12.07
C SER A 67 -21.36 -18.92 10.87
N SER A 68 -21.97 -17.75 11.11
CA SER A 68 -22.12 -16.75 10.05
C SER A 68 -20.77 -16.19 9.58
N PHE A 69 -20.50 -16.28 8.27
CA PHE A 69 -19.31 -15.67 7.66
C PHE A 69 -19.24 -14.16 7.95
N ALA A 70 -20.38 -13.46 7.80
CA ALA A 70 -20.47 -12.03 8.07
C ALA A 70 -20.06 -11.68 9.50
N THR A 71 -20.53 -12.44 10.48
CA THR A 71 -20.15 -12.25 11.90
C THR A 71 -18.65 -12.48 12.10
N LYS A 72 -18.09 -13.53 11.50
CA LYS A 72 -16.64 -13.79 11.57
C LYS A 72 -15.83 -12.68 10.89
N ALA A 73 -16.30 -12.14 9.77
CA ALA A 73 -15.66 -11.00 9.10
C ALA A 73 -15.65 -9.75 9.99
N VAL A 74 -16.77 -9.41 10.63
CA VAL A 74 -16.85 -8.28 11.59
C VAL A 74 -15.84 -8.45 12.74
N LEU A 75 -15.69 -9.66 13.25
CA LEU A 75 -14.82 -9.95 14.41
C LEU A 75 -13.34 -9.99 14.04
N TYR A 76 -12.99 -10.58 12.91
CA TYR A 76 -11.60 -10.97 12.63
C TYR A 76 -10.96 -10.27 11.44
N SER A 77 -11.74 -9.76 10.47
CA SER A 77 -11.16 -9.08 9.30
C SER A 77 -10.45 -7.79 9.70
N LYS A 78 -9.35 -7.50 9.02
CA LYS A 78 -8.48 -6.34 9.30
C LYS A 78 -8.66 -5.18 8.32
N ASP A 79 -9.59 -5.31 7.37
CA ASP A 79 -9.87 -4.29 6.35
C ASP A 79 -11.19 -3.54 6.57
N GLY A 80 -11.46 -2.55 5.72
CA GLY A 80 -12.65 -1.71 5.82
C GLY A 80 -13.97 -2.42 5.52
N THR A 81 -13.95 -3.56 4.81
CA THR A 81 -15.18 -4.31 4.48
C THR A 81 -15.76 -5.02 5.70
N ARG A 82 -15.00 -5.16 6.79
CA ARG A 82 -15.45 -5.78 8.04
C ARG A 82 -16.78 -5.21 8.54
N THR A 83 -16.98 -3.91 8.40
CA THR A 83 -18.22 -3.23 8.86
C THR A 83 -19.48 -3.68 8.11
N LYS A 84 -19.29 -4.22 6.90
CA LYS A 84 -20.34 -4.81 6.06
C LYS A 84 -20.32 -6.35 6.08
N GLY A 85 -19.66 -6.95 7.07
CA GLY A 85 -19.49 -8.40 7.14
C GLY A 85 -18.64 -8.98 6.01
N GLY A 86 -17.63 -8.23 5.55
CA GLY A 86 -16.71 -8.62 4.50
C GLY A 86 -17.28 -8.56 3.07
N LEU A 87 -18.47 -7.95 2.86
CA LEU A 87 -19.17 -7.95 1.57
C LEU A 87 -18.48 -7.04 0.55
N ILE A 88 -18.26 -7.59 -0.64
CA ILE A 88 -17.87 -6.89 -1.87
C ILE A 88 -18.81 -7.34 -2.96
N GLU A 89 -19.59 -6.40 -3.50
CA GLU A 89 -20.59 -6.67 -4.54
C GLU A 89 -20.01 -6.42 -5.93
N GLY A 90 -20.47 -7.19 -6.91
CA GLY A 90 -20.21 -6.95 -8.32
C GLY A 90 -18.75 -7.14 -8.75
N VAL A 91 -18.00 -8.03 -8.10
CA VAL A 91 -16.62 -8.36 -8.50
C VAL A 91 -16.61 -8.98 -9.89
N ARG A 92 -15.76 -8.44 -10.77
CA ARG A 92 -15.56 -8.87 -12.16
C ARG A 92 -14.11 -9.30 -12.38
N LYS A 93 -13.86 -10.03 -13.47
CA LYS A 93 -12.49 -10.43 -13.85
C LYS A 93 -11.56 -9.26 -14.11
N ASP A 94 -12.10 -8.12 -14.57
CA ASP A 94 -11.38 -6.87 -14.82
C ASP A 94 -11.34 -5.91 -13.61
N SER A 95 -11.95 -6.27 -12.47
CA SER A 95 -11.89 -5.45 -11.25
C SER A 95 -10.45 -5.24 -10.77
N PRO A 96 -10.10 -4.06 -10.23
CA PRO A 96 -8.76 -3.74 -9.73
C PRO A 96 -8.46 -4.43 -8.39
N MET A 97 -8.31 -5.75 -8.43
CA MET A 97 -8.06 -6.62 -7.28
C MET A 97 -6.91 -7.57 -7.62
N ALA A 98 -6.23 -8.08 -6.59
CA ALA A 98 -5.19 -9.10 -6.75
C ALA A 98 -5.68 -10.26 -7.62
N LYS A 99 -4.80 -10.75 -8.47
CA LYS A 99 -5.13 -11.84 -9.40
C LYS A 99 -5.62 -13.08 -8.66
N GLU A 100 -4.91 -13.45 -7.58
CA GLU A 100 -5.21 -14.61 -6.73
C GLU A 100 -6.61 -14.52 -6.11
N PHE A 101 -7.01 -13.30 -5.70
CA PHE A 101 -8.35 -13.04 -5.16
C PHE A 101 -9.43 -13.28 -6.22
N LYS A 102 -9.25 -12.72 -7.42
CA LYS A 102 -10.20 -12.91 -8.53
C LYS A 102 -10.26 -14.37 -8.98
N ASP A 103 -9.11 -15.02 -9.15
CA ASP A 103 -9.05 -16.43 -9.55
C ASP A 103 -9.80 -17.31 -8.54
N ARG A 104 -9.65 -17.01 -7.24
CA ARG A 104 -10.37 -17.73 -6.20
C ARG A 104 -11.88 -17.44 -6.24
N ALA A 105 -12.28 -16.17 -6.37
CA ALA A 105 -13.68 -15.77 -6.41
C ALA A 105 -14.45 -16.42 -7.56
N PHE A 106 -13.81 -16.56 -8.74
CA PHE A 106 -14.43 -17.16 -9.92
C PHE A 106 -14.28 -18.69 -10.02
N SER A 107 -13.51 -19.32 -9.14
CA SER A 107 -13.36 -20.78 -9.07
C SER A 107 -14.38 -21.46 -8.15
N LEU A 108 -15.05 -20.71 -7.29
CA LEU A 108 -15.99 -21.21 -6.29
C LEU A 108 -17.42 -21.16 -6.80
N GLN A 109 -18.25 -22.04 -6.22
CA GLN A 109 -19.69 -22.03 -6.41
C GLN A 109 -20.40 -21.09 -5.43
N GLU A 110 -21.66 -20.76 -5.70
CA GLU A 110 -22.48 -19.94 -4.79
C GLU A 110 -22.64 -20.65 -3.44
N GLY A 111 -22.35 -19.95 -2.36
CA GLY A 111 -22.36 -20.46 -1.00
C GLY A 111 -21.03 -21.10 -0.54
N GLU A 112 -20.11 -21.41 -1.45
CA GLU A 112 -18.86 -22.08 -1.15
C GLU A 112 -17.86 -21.16 -0.46
N VAL A 113 -17.09 -21.72 0.50
CA VAL A 113 -16.02 -21.06 1.25
C VAL A 113 -14.68 -21.61 0.80
N SER A 114 -13.75 -20.73 0.43
CA SER A 114 -12.40 -21.11 -0.01
C SER A 114 -11.58 -21.79 1.08
N GLU A 115 -10.49 -22.45 0.68
CA GLU A 115 -9.33 -22.58 1.58
C GLU A 115 -8.65 -21.22 1.77
N PRO A 116 -7.91 -21.01 2.88
CA PRO A 116 -7.06 -19.84 3.05
C PRO A 116 -6.06 -19.70 1.90
N PHE A 117 -5.87 -18.49 1.39
CA PHE A 117 -4.91 -18.18 0.33
C PHE A 117 -4.20 -16.85 0.57
N GLU A 118 -3.00 -16.68 0.02
CA GLU A 118 -2.17 -15.48 0.15
C GLU A 118 -2.37 -14.57 -1.07
N THR A 119 -2.32 -13.26 -0.84
CA THR A 119 -2.15 -12.21 -1.86
C THR A 119 -1.09 -11.23 -1.35
N GLU A 120 -0.70 -10.26 -2.16
CA GLU A 120 0.18 -9.15 -1.73
C GLU A 120 -0.38 -8.37 -0.53
N PHE A 121 -1.70 -8.40 -0.30
CA PHE A 121 -2.37 -7.72 0.80
C PHE A 121 -2.50 -8.53 2.09
N GLY A 122 -2.14 -9.81 2.09
CA GLY A 122 -2.24 -10.69 3.26
C GLY A 122 -2.91 -12.03 2.97
N PHE A 123 -3.40 -12.68 4.04
CA PHE A 123 -4.05 -13.99 3.96
C PHE A 123 -5.58 -13.84 4.00
N HIS A 124 -6.24 -14.50 3.08
CA HIS A 124 -7.67 -14.37 2.85
C HIS A 124 -8.42 -15.67 3.06
N LEU A 125 -9.66 -15.54 3.51
CA LEU A 125 -10.72 -16.51 3.37
C LEU A 125 -11.85 -15.85 2.58
N LEU A 126 -12.44 -16.54 1.60
CA LEU A 126 -13.45 -16.00 0.71
C LEU A 126 -14.66 -16.90 0.67
N LYS A 127 -15.86 -16.32 0.57
CA LYS A 127 -17.12 -16.98 0.30
C LYS A 127 -17.82 -16.30 -0.86
N VAL A 128 -18.36 -17.06 -1.81
CA VAL A 128 -19.24 -16.51 -2.84
C VAL A 128 -20.67 -16.44 -2.29
N ASP A 129 -21.22 -15.24 -2.17
CA ASP A 129 -22.62 -15.06 -1.73
C ASP A 129 -23.59 -15.23 -2.90
N LYS A 130 -23.24 -14.70 -4.09
CA LYS A 130 -24.11 -14.76 -5.27
C LYS A 130 -23.33 -14.67 -6.57
N ILE A 131 -23.77 -15.41 -7.59
CA ILE A 131 -23.23 -15.35 -8.95
C ILE A 131 -24.26 -14.69 -9.86
N ARG A 132 -23.84 -13.62 -10.59
CA ARG A 132 -24.72 -12.84 -11.49
C ARG A 132 -24.05 -12.71 -12.87
N GLY A 133 -24.14 -13.75 -13.69
CA GLY A 133 -23.53 -13.77 -15.01
C GLY A 133 -22.01 -13.66 -14.92
N GLN A 134 -21.44 -12.51 -15.30
CA GLN A 134 -19.98 -12.25 -15.25
C GLN A 134 -19.53 -11.55 -13.96
N GLN A 135 -20.41 -11.39 -12.99
CA GLN A 135 -20.12 -10.76 -11.70
C GLN A 135 -20.40 -11.72 -10.56
N VAL A 136 -19.62 -11.59 -9.50
CA VAL A 136 -19.83 -12.33 -8.26
C VAL A 136 -19.88 -11.38 -7.08
N ASP A 137 -20.84 -11.61 -6.18
CA ASP A 137 -20.85 -10.96 -4.87
C ASP A 137 -20.14 -11.91 -3.90
N VAL A 138 -19.14 -11.40 -3.22
CA VAL A 138 -18.30 -12.20 -2.32
C VAL A 138 -18.24 -11.58 -0.92
N ARG A 139 -17.95 -12.42 0.04
CA ARG A 139 -17.46 -11.97 1.36
C ARG A 139 -16.05 -12.45 1.55
N HIS A 140 -15.23 -11.62 2.20
CA HIS A 140 -13.89 -12.05 2.56
C HIS A 140 -13.53 -11.68 4.00
N ILE A 141 -12.55 -12.40 4.51
CA ILE A 141 -11.85 -12.11 5.76
C ILE A 141 -10.38 -12.02 5.41
N ILE A 142 -9.75 -10.91 5.76
CA ILE A 142 -8.30 -10.74 5.60
C ILE A 142 -7.63 -10.69 6.96
N ILE A 143 -6.53 -11.43 7.10
CA ILE A 143 -5.66 -11.43 8.28
C ILE A 143 -4.24 -11.15 7.84
N PHE A 144 -3.57 -10.23 8.55
CA PHE A 144 -2.15 -9.98 8.37
C PHE A 144 -1.34 -10.86 9.32
N PRO A 145 -0.18 -11.37 8.89
CA PRO A 145 0.77 -12.00 9.80
C PRO A 145 1.18 -11.03 10.91
N GLU A 146 1.24 -11.51 12.13
CA GLU A 146 1.65 -10.66 13.25
C GLU A 146 3.18 -10.45 13.24
N VAL A 147 3.59 -9.18 13.14
CA VAL A 147 4.99 -8.81 13.22
C VAL A 147 5.36 -8.60 14.69
N SER A 148 6.30 -9.39 15.20
CA SER A 148 6.73 -9.26 16.59
C SER A 148 7.46 -7.93 16.83
N GLN A 149 7.38 -7.41 18.06
CA GLN A 149 8.10 -6.19 18.46
C GLN A 149 9.62 -6.31 18.27
N THR A 150 10.17 -7.51 18.34
CA THR A 150 11.59 -7.78 18.09
C THR A 150 11.95 -7.50 16.62
N ILE A 151 11.11 -7.93 15.69
CA ILE A 151 11.30 -7.71 14.24
C ILE A 151 11.17 -6.22 13.91
N VAL A 152 10.16 -5.55 14.47
CA VAL A 152 9.99 -4.09 14.32
C VAL A 152 11.22 -3.34 14.82
N LYS A 153 11.75 -3.72 15.99
CA LYS A 153 12.99 -3.11 16.55
C LYS A 153 14.19 -3.37 15.65
N ALA A 154 14.31 -4.55 15.04
CA ALA A 154 15.39 -4.86 14.10
C ALA A 154 15.32 -4.01 12.83
N ALA A 155 14.12 -3.86 12.23
CA ALA A 155 13.89 -2.98 11.08
C ALA A 155 14.21 -1.52 11.42
N ARG A 156 13.78 -1.04 12.60
CA ARG A 156 14.11 0.30 13.09
C ARG A 156 15.62 0.51 13.24
N LYS A 157 16.32 -0.46 13.82
CA LYS A 157 17.79 -0.40 13.95
C LYS A 157 18.47 -0.35 12.57
N LYS A 158 17.97 -1.14 11.59
CA LYS A 158 18.46 -1.12 10.20
C LYS A 158 18.34 0.28 9.60
N ILE A 159 17.16 0.91 9.70
CA ILE A 159 16.94 2.27 9.16
C ILE A 159 17.78 3.33 9.88
N ASP A 160 17.94 3.23 11.20
CA ASP A 160 18.80 4.13 11.98
C ASP A 160 20.28 4.00 11.54
N THR A 161 20.76 2.79 11.25
CA THR A 161 22.12 2.54 10.74
C THR A 161 22.31 3.15 9.36
N ILE A 162 21.31 3.01 8.46
CA ILE A 162 21.33 3.61 7.12
C ILE A 162 21.35 5.14 7.24
N ARG A 163 20.48 5.70 8.06
CA ARG A 163 20.44 7.15 8.34
C ARG A 163 21.80 7.66 8.82
N GLN A 164 22.44 6.99 9.75
CA GLN A 164 23.76 7.39 10.24
C GLN A 164 24.81 7.37 9.15
N SER A 165 24.79 6.36 8.26
CA SER A 165 25.70 6.27 7.13
C SER A 165 25.53 7.45 6.14
N ILE A 166 24.30 7.91 5.93
CA ILE A 166 24.02 9.09 5.12
C ILE A 166 24.53 10.36 5.80
N ILE A 167 24.28 10.54 7.10
CA ILE A 167 24.75 11.69 7.88
C ILE A 167 26.29 11.77 7.88
N ASP A 168 26.95 10.61 8.04
CA ASP A 168 28.42 10.48 8.00
C ASP A 168 28.99 10.65 6.58
N LYS A 169 28.13 10.89 5.56
CA LYS A 169 28.50 11.03 4.14
C LYS A 169 29.21 9.80 3.56
N LYS A 170 28.98 8.61 4.13
CA LYS A 170 29.52 7.35 3.61
C LYS A 170 28.80 6.91 2.36
N ILE A 171 27.51 7.23 2.25
CA ILE A 171 26.67 6.99 1.08
C ILE A 171 25.69 8.16 0.93
N THR A 172 25.21 8.41 -0.29
CA THR A 172 24.14 9.38 -0.55
C THR A 172 22.77 8.77 -0.23
N PHE A 173 21.76 9.63 -0.06
CA PHE A 173 20.38 9.15 0.14
C PHE A 173 19.90 8.31 -1.05
N SER A 174 20.19 8.76 -2.28
CA SER A 174 19.81 8.06 -3.51
C SER A 174 20.44 6.66 -3.61
N GLU A 175 21.72 6.52 -3.25
CA GLU A 175 22.39 5.21 -3.18
C GLU A 175 21.78 4.33 -2.09
N ALA A 176 21.50 4.90 -0.92
CA ALA A 176 20.85 4.18 0.17
C ALA A 176 19.47 3.67 -0.23
N ALA A 177 18.66 4.51 -0.91
CA ALA A 177 17.34 4.10 -1.39
C ALA A 177 17.44 2.93 -2.38
N ARG A 178 18.36 3.00 -3.35
CA ARG A 178 18.58 1.91 -4.33
C ARG A 178 19.03 0.60 -3.69
N LEU A 179 19.86 0.65 -2.67
CA LEU A 179 20.46 -0.52 -2.06
C LEU A 179 19.58 -1.17 -0.97
N TYR A 180 18.83 -0.34 -0.23
CA TYR A 180 18.21 -0.79 1.03
C TYR A 180 16.70 -0.56 1.10
N SER A 181 16.10 0.21 0.16
CA SER A 181 14.66 0.42 0.17
C SER A 181 13.90 -0.80 -0.31
N ASP A 182 12.89 -1.20 0.45
CA ASP A 182 11.95 -2.25 0.09
C ASP A 182 10.81 -1.72 -0.81
N ASP A 183 10.71 -0.40 -1.01
CA ASP A 183 9.78 0.23 -1.92
C ASP A 183 10.25 0.09 -3.39
N PHE A 184 9.60 -0.81 -4.12
CA PHE A 184 9.93 -1.12 -5.52
C PHE A 184 9.61 0.01 -6.50
N GLU A 185 8.65 0.89 -6.17
CA GLU A 185 8.22 1.97 -7.07
C GLU A 185 9.28 3.08 -7.13
N THR A 186 9.82 3.49 -5.98
CA THR A 186 10.71 4.65 -5.90
C THR A 186 12.18 4.30 -5.75
N ARG A 187 12.56 3.09 -5.27
CA ARG A 187 13.98 2.76 -5.00
C ARG A 187 14.89 2.96 -6.20
N ASN A 188 14.42 2.64 -7.43
CA ASN A 188 15.25 2.71 -8.65
C ASN A 188 15.55 4.15 -9.08
N ASN A 189 14.69 5.11 -8.74
CA ASN A 189 14.90 6.55 -8.96
C ASN A 189 15.51 7.27 -7.75
N GLY A 190 16.08 6.53 -6.79
CA GLY A 190 16.71 7.09 -5.59
C GLY A 190 15.73 7.47 -4.49
N GLY A 191 14.52 6.92 -4.52
CA GLY A 191 13.48 7.15 -3.53
C GLY A 191 12.58 8.37 -3.79
N ILE A 192 12.77 9.07 -4.92
CA ILE A 192 12.01 10.30 -5.24
C ILE A 192 10.53 9.98 -5.44
N LEU A 193 9.69 10.72 -4.74
CA LEU A 193 8.24 10.70 -4.90
C LEU A 193 7.86 11.66 -6.03
N VAL A 194 7.13 11.14 -7.03
CA VAL A 194 6.67 11.88 -8.22
C VAL A 194 5.19 12.25 -8.06
#